data_3a65425a9e641918c3f818059c8a7135
#
_entry.id   3a65425a9e641918c3f818059c8a7135
#
_cell.length_a   1.000
_cell.length_b   1.000
_cell.length_c   1.000
_cell.angle_alpha   90.00
_cell.angle_beta   90.00
_cell.angle_gamma   90.00
#
_symmetry.space_group_name_H-M   'P 1'
#
loop_
_entity.id
_entity.type
_entity.pdbx_description
1 polymer ?
#
loop_
_entity_poly.entity_id
_entity_poly.type
_entity_poly.pdbx_seq_one_letter_code
_entity_poly.pdbx_strand_id
1 'polypeptide(L)'
;ADDCASKDNAGAGHIGTKEFDSATLYRYATVNVEELKKFLGAETGHAVAEFAEAFIKSMPTGAQNAYANGTCQDAIYVTIREDQPVNLCGAFEKPIRCSEGYVEDSKRALCEYAKDVYTDFTGKPVKEFCVGKGMEVLAQRTSCEELIKSLESTIAAYCSEEA
;
A
#
# COMPACT_ATOMS: atom_id res chain seq x y z
N ALA A 1 7.52 -24.85 -29.55
CA ALA A 1 7.29 -23.70 -30.45
C ALA A 1 7.73 -23.98 -31.89
N ASP A 2 8.66 -24.89 -32.07
CA ASP A 2 9.20 -25.27 -33.42
C ASP A 2 8.32 -26.27 -34.20
N ASP A 3 7.34 -26.86 -33.55
CA ASP A 3 6.44 -27.88 -34.15
C ASP A 3 5.51 -27.33 -35.24
N CYS A 4 5.43 -26.02 -35.39
CA CYS A 4 4.61 -25.32 -36.37
C CYS A 4 5.42 -24.83 -37.60
N ALA A 5 6.74 -25.00 -37.58
CA ALA A 5 7.56 -24.63 -38.73
C ALA A 5 7.43 -25.64 -39.89
N SER A 6 7.27 -25.16 -41.13
CA SER A 6 7.29 -26.01 -42.28
C SER A 6 8.70 -26.59 -42.50
N LYS A 7 8.80 -27.79 -43.05
CA LYS A 7 10.10 -28.47 -43.28
C LYS A 7 11.09 -27.68 -44.15
N ASP A 8 10.61 -26.71 -44.89
CA ASP A 8 11.39 -25.91 -45.81
C ASP A 8 11.74 -24.51 -45.28
N ASN A 9 11.30 -24.18 -44.05
CA ASN A 9 11.56 -22.87 -43.43
C ASN A 9 12.07 -23.05 -42.01
N ALA A 10 13.38 -22.91 -41.82
CA ALA A 10 14.05 -23.02 -40.52
C ALA A 10 13.84 -21.82 -39.57
N GLY A 11 12.89 -20.92 -39.88
CA GLY A 11 12.52 -19.79 -39.00
C GLY A 11 11.57 -20.18 -37.89
N ALA A 12 11.46 -19.35 -36.87
CA ALA A 12 10.51 -19.54 -35.79
C ALA A 12 9.07 -19.56 -36.31
N GLY A 13 8.35 -20.66 -36.08
CA GLY A 13 6.98 -20.88 -36.57
C GLY A 13 5.93 -20.03 -35.84
N HIS A 14 6.33 -19.27 -34.83
CA HIS A 14 5.44 -18.46 -34.01
C HIS A 14 6.09 -17.13 -33.62
N ILE A 15 5.41 -16.04 -33.91
CA ILE A 15 5.73 -14.71 -33.42
C ILE A 15 4.63 -14.33 -32.40
N GLY A 16 5.00 -14.21 -31.13
CA GLY A 16 4.09 -13.77 -30.09
C GLY A 16 4.39 -12.32 -29.67
N THR A 17 3.35 -11.57 -29.35
CA THR A 17 3.45 -10.29 -28.68
C THR A 17 3.25 -10.48 -27.20
N LYS A 18 4.08 -9.84 -26.39
CA LYS A 18 3.91 -9.74 -24.93
C LYS A 18 3.66 -8.29 -24.58
N GLU A 19 2.47 -8.03 -24.06
CA GLU A 19 2.11 -6.71 -23.58
C GLU A 19 2.66 -6.50 -22.16
N PHE A 20 3.02 -5.28 -21.86
CA PHE A 20 3.57 -4.87 -20.58
C PHE A 20 2.98 -3.52 -20.16
N ASP A 21 2.35 -3.49 -18.96
CA ASP A 21 1.85 -2.28 -18.35
C ASP A 21 2.79 -1.80 -17.25
N SER A 22 3.07 -0.50 -17.24
CA SER A 22 3.78 0.17 -16.16
C SER A 22 2.87 1.24 -15.58
N ALA A 23 2.52 1.10 -14.32
CA ALA A 23 1.58 2.00 -13.65
C ALA A 23 2.00 2.28 -12.20
N THR A 24 1.64 3.47 -11.71
CA THR A 24 1.64 3.75 -10.27
C THR A 24 0.39 3.15 -9.66
N LEU A 25 0.55 2.33 -8.63
CA LEU A 25 -0.53 1.55 -8.02
C LEU A 25 -0.82 2.07 -6.62
N TYR A 26 -2.11 2.10 -6.28
CA TYR A 26 -2.61 2.30 -4.93
C TYR A 26 -3.06 0.97 -4.34
N ARG A 27 -2.60 0.66 -3.12
CA ARG A 27 -3.03 -0.52 -2.37
C ARG A 27 -3.66 -0.08 -1.07
N TYR A 28 -4.71 -0.76 -0.67
CA TYR A 28 -5.45 -0.47 0.55
C TYR A 28 -5.80 -1.75 1.29
N ALA A 29 -5.70 -1.72 2.62
CA ALA A 29 -6.18 -2.77 3.50
C ALA A 29 -6.70 -2.16 4.80
N THR A 30 -7.60 -2.85 5.47
CA THR A 30 -8.10 -2.54 6.80
C THR A 30 -7.96 -3.74 7.71
N VAL A 31 -7.75 -3.47 9.01
CA VAL A 31 -7.76 -4.48 10.06
C VAL A 31 -8.72 -4.02 11.14
N ASN A 32 -9.65 -4.88 11.52
CA ASN A 32 -10.52 -4.64 12.65
C ASN A 32 -9.83 -5.13 13.93
N VAL A 33 -9.24 -4.20 14.67
CA VAL A 33 -8.49 -4.48 15.90
C VAL A 33 -9.40 -5.04 17.00
N GLU A 34 -10.63 -4.53 17.11
CA GLU A 34 -11.61 -4.99 18.09
C GLU A 34 -11.98 -6.47 17.89
N GLU A 35 -12.19 -6.87 16.65
CA GLU A 35 -12.48 -8.27 16.36
C GLU A 35 -11.27 -9.17 16.62
N LEU A 36 -10.06 -8.72 16.25
CA LEU A 36 -8.84 -9.47 16.53
C LEU A 36 -8.58 -9.64 18.03
N LYS A 37 -8.83 -8.58 18.82
CA LYS A 37 -8.67 -8.58 20.27
C LYS A 37 -9.49 -9.69 20.95
N LYS A 38 -10.69 -9.98 20.46
CA LYS A 38 -11.55 -11.06 20.99
C LYS A 38 -10.91 -12.45 20.85
N PHE A 39 -10.06 -12.64 19.86
CA PHE A 39 -9.44 -13.94 19.58
C PHE A 39 -7.98 -14.02 20.06
N LEU A 40 -7.25 -12.92 19.98
CA LEU A 40 -5.80 -12.87 20.20
C LEU A 40 -5.41 -12.19 21.52
N GLY A 41 -6.33 -11.45 22.15
CA GLY A 41 -6.05 -10.76 23.42
C GLY A 41 -4.80 -9.89 23.31
N ALA A 42 -3.82 -10.13 24.18
CA ALA A 42 -2.57 -9.37 24.24
C ALA A 42 -1.70 -9.47 22.98
N GLU A 43 -1.84 -10.55 22.18
CA GLU A 43 -1.07 -10.75 20.95
C GLU A 43 -1.60 -9.92 19.77
N THR A 44 -2.69 -9.19 19.94
CA THR A 44 -3.31 -8.40 18.87
C THR A 44 -2.36 -7.37 18.28
N GLY A 45 -1.59 -6.67 19.13
CA GLY A 45 -0.62 -5.67 18.67
C GLY A 45 0.43 -6.28 17.74
N HIS A 46 0.98 -7.43 18.14
CA HIS A 46 1.94 -8.16 17.34
C HIS A 46 1.34 -8.64 16.02
N ALA A 47 0.16 -9.24 16.03
CA ALA A 47 -0.51 -9.73 14.83
C ALA A 47 -0.82 -8.60 13.83
N VAL A 48 -1.22 -7.42 14.29
CA VAL A 48 -1.45 -6.24 13.43
C VAL A 48 -0.15 -5.74 12.81
N ALA A 49 0.94 -5.72 13.58
CA ALA A 49 2.25 -5.33 13.09
C ALA A 49 2.78 -6.30 12.01
N GLU A 50 2.69 -7.60 12.26
CA GLU A 50 3.07 -8.64 11.30
C GLU A 50 2.24 -8.57 10.01
N PHE A 51 0.92 -8.36 10.14
CA PHE A 51 0.06 -8.15 8.98
C PHE A 51 0.49 -6.91 8.17
N ALA A 52 0.76 -5.78 8.84
CA ALA A 52 1.17 -4.55 8.18
C ALA A 52 2.53 -4.75 7.47
N GLU A 53 3.48 -5.40 8.12
CA GLU A 53 4.78 -5.71 7.53
C GLU A 53 4.64 -6.62 6.31
N ALA A 54 3.87 -7.69 6.42
CA ALA A 54 3.60 -8.59 5.31
C ALA A 54 2.90 -7.87 4.15
N PHE A 55 1.90 -7.05 4.43
CA PHE A 55 1.21 -6.25 3.41
C PHE A 55 2.15 -5.28 2.69
N ILE A 56 3.05 -4.63 3.41
CA ILE A 56 4.06 -3.73 2.83
C ILE A 56 5.06 -4.51 1.96
N LYS A 57 5.59 -5.62 2.44
CA LYS A 57 6.67 -6.37 1.77
C LYS A 57 6.19 -7.31 0.67
N SER A 58 4.94 -7.77 0.70
CA SER A 58 4.38 -8.70 -0.28
C SER A 58 4.01 -8.00 -1.59
N MET A 59 4.98 -7.71 -2.41
CA MET A 59 4.74 -7.21 -3.76
C MET A 59 4.49 -8.39 -4.72
N PRO A 60 3.66 -8.17 -5.78
CA PRO A 60 3.45 -9.20 -6.80
C PRO A 60 4.77 -9.67 -7.41
N THR A 61 4.95 -10.98 -7.52
CA THR A 61 6.18 -11.60 -8.03
C THR A 61 6.05 -12.12 -9.46
N GLY A 62 4.94 -11.84 -10.13
CA GLY A 62 4.70 -12.26 -11.50
C GLY A 62 5.78 -11.75 -12.47
N ALA A 63 6.22 -12.62 -13.38
CA ALA A 63 7.19 -12.30 -14.42
C ALA A 63 8.55 -11.77 -13.93
N GLN A 64 8.97 -12.04 -12.69
CA GLN A 64 10.25 -11.63 -12.11
C GLN A 64 11.45 -12.07 -12.96
N ASN A 65 11.43 -13.29 -13.46
CA ASN A 65 12.50 -13.82 -14.31
C ASN A 65 12.66 -13.08 -15.65
N ALA A 66 11.60 -12.42 -16.12
CA ALA A 66 11.63 -11.70 -17.38
C ALA A 66 11.96 -10.21 -17.20
N TYR A 67 11.52 -9.59 -16.10
CA TYR A 67 11.55 -8.14 -15.93
C TYR A 67 12.25 -7.67 -14.66
N ALA A 68 12.54 -8.57 -13.71
CA ALA A 68 13.19 -8.26 -12.43
C ALA A 68 12.54 -7.05 -11.69
N ASN A 69 11.21 -6.98 -11.69
CA ASN A 69 10.40 -5.85 -11.23
C ASN A 69 10.23 -5.82 -9.71
N GLY A 70 11.28 -6.10 -8.94
CA GLY A 70 11.29 -5.98 -7.49
C GLY A 70 11.30 -4.53 -7.05
N THR A 71 10.14 -3.86 -7.11
CA THR A 71 9.99 -2.46 -6.71
C THR A 71 9.62 -2.32 -5.24
N CYS A 72 10.03 -1.22 -4.62
CA CYS A 72 9.59 -0.81 -3.29
C CYS A 72 8.45 0.22 -3.39
N GLN A 73 7.76 0.42 -2.26
CA GLN A 73 6.73 1.45 -2.15
C GLN A 73 7.37 2.85 -2.12
N ASP A 74 6.75 3.81 -2.80
CA ASP A 74 7.14 5.23 -2.75
C ASP A 74 6.57 5.96 -1.55
N ALA A 75 5.41 5.49 -1.05
CA ALA A 75 4.76 6.05 0.12
C ALA A 75 3.93 4.99 0.86
N ILE A 76 3.89 5.12 2.19
CA ILE A 76 3.04 4.35 3.08
C ILE A 76 2.32 5.33 4.00
N TYR A 77 1.02 5.15 4.19
CA TYR A 77 0.23 5.89 5.13
C TYR A 77 -0.64 4.93 5.94
N VAL A 78 -0.49 4.96 7.25
CA VAL A 78 -1.24 4.12 8.18
C VAL A 78 -2.00 5.01 9.14
N THR A 79 -3.28 4.71 9.36
CA THR A 79 -4.14 5.43 10.28
C THR A 79 -4.79 4.48 11.28
N ILE A 80 -4.88 4.91 12.52
CA ILE A 80 -5.69 4.25 13.54
C ILE A 80 -6.92 5.13 13.76
N ARG A 81 -8.10 4.52 13.69
CA ARG A 81 -9.39 5.20 13.83
C ARG A 81 -10.29 4.41 14.79
N GLU A 82 -11.12 5.13 15.51
CA GLU A 82 -12.13 4.57 16.44
C GLU A 82 -13.54 4.56 15.84
N ASP A 83 -13.72 5.18 14.68
CA ASP A 83 -15.01 5.31 14.00
C ASP A 83 -15.16 4.29 12.85
N GLN A 84 -14.67 4.64 11.68
CA GLN A 84 -14.81 3.81 10.48
C GLN A 84 -13.52 3.84 9.65
N PRO A 85 -13.24 2.77 8.89
CA PRO A 85 -12.13 2.79 7.95
C PRO A 85 -12.40 3.80 6.83
N VAL A 86 -11.36 4.51 6.41
CA VAL A 86 -11.43 5.51 5.34
C VAL A 86 -10.51 5.09 4.21
N ASN A 87 -11.09 4.79 3.05
CA ASN A 87 -10.34 4.52 1.83
C ASN A 87 -10.16 5.81 1.03
N LEU A 88 -8.91 6.18 0.80
CA LEU A 88 -8.55 7.41 0.10
C LEU A 88 -8.42 7.22 -1.43
N CYS A 89 -8.92 6.13 -2.00
CA CYS A 89 -8.85 5.87 -3.45
C CYS A 89 -9.54 6.95 -4.30
N GLY A 90 -10.48 7.70 -3.72
CA GLY A 90 -11.12 8.84 -4.36
C GLY A 90 -10.15 9.95 -4.81
N ALA A 91 -8.96 10.01 -4.22
CA ALA A 91 -7.88 10.88 -4.68
C ALA A 91 -7.49 10.66 -6.15
N PHE A 92 -7.79 9.48 -6.69
CA PHE A 92 -7.42 9.04 -8.02
C PHE A 92 -8.61 8.93 -8.98
N GLU A 93 -9.78 9.46 -8.60
CA GLU A 93 -10.96 9.55 -9.49
C GLU A 93 -10.64 10.32 -10.77
N LYS A 94 -9.87 11.38 -10.64
CA LYS A 94 -9.31 12.07 -11.79
C LYS A 94 -7.94 11.48 -12.12
N PRO A 95 -7.68 11.08 -13.38
CA PRO A 95 -6.39 10.52 -13.76
C PRO A 95 -5.28 11.55 -13.55
N ILE A 96 -4.22 11.13 -12.89
CA ILE A 96 -3.01 11.95 -12.74
C ILE A 96 -2.34 12.08 -14.12
N ARG A 97 -2.12 13.31 -14.56
CA ARG A 97 -1.47 13.62 -15.84
C ARG A 97 -0.20 14.42 -15.58
N CYS A 98 0.93 13.82 -15.82
CA CYS A 98 2.24 14.46 -15.66
C CYS A 98 3.21 13.99 -16.74
N SER A 99 4.11 14.88 -17.16
CA SER A 99 5.19 14.59 -18.11
C SER A 99 6.47 14.06 -17.42
N GLU A 100 6.59 14.26 -16.12
CA GLU A 100 7.81 13.98 -15.34
C GLU A 100 7.69 12.80 -14.38
N GLY A 101 6.61 12.02 -14.49
CA GLY A 101 6.33 10.88 -13.63
C GLY A 101 5.09 11.09 -12.75
N TYR A 102 4.49 10.00 -12.30
CA TYR A 102 3.18 10.01 -11.65
C TYR A 102 3.23 10.01 -10.12
N VAL A 103 4.35 9.60 -9.52
CA VAL A 103 4.45 9.31 -8.08
C VAL A 103 4.28 10.58 -7.23
N GLU A 104 4.99 11.65 -7.55
CA GLU A 104 4.93 12.88 -6.74
C GLU A 104 3.54 13.55 -6.82
N ASP A 105 2.95 13.60 -8.01
CA ASP A 105 1.61 14.15 -8.19
C ASP A 105 0.54 13.28 -7.55
N SER A 106 0.71 11.95 -7.56
CA SER A 106 -0.16 11.02 -6.85
C SER A 106 -0.10 11.20 -5.33
N LYS A 107 1.09 11.37 -4.75
CA LYS A 107 1.23 11.65 -3.32
C LYS A 107 0.58 12.98 -2.93
N ARG A 108 0.74 14.02 -3.76
CA ARG A 108 0.10 15.31 -3.52
C ARG A 108 -1.43 15.19 -3.57
N ALA A 109 -1.97 14.54 -4.60
CA ALA A 109 -3.41 14.32 -4.72
C ALA A 109 -3.97 13.53 -3.52
N LEU A 110 -3.25 12.49 -3.07
CA LEU A 110 -3.62 11.72 -1.87
C LEU A 110 -3.66 12.60 -0.62
N CYS A 111 -2.63 13.43 -0.41
CA CYS A 111 -2.56 14.31 0.76
C CYS A 111 -3.65 15.38 0.77
N GLU A 112 -3.94 15.98 -0.38
CA GLU A 112 -5.01 16.97 -0.53
C GLU A 112 -6.38 16.33 -0.27
N TYR A 113 -6.66 15.22 -0.91
CA TYR A 113 -7.91 14.48 -0.72
C TYR A 113 -8.12 14.02 0.74
N ALA A 114 -7.07 13.53 1.39
CA ALA A 114 -7.14 13.13 2.80
C ALA A 114 -7.52 14.31 3.70
N LYS A 115 -6.95 15.51 3.48
CA LYS A 115 -7.31 16.71 4.24
C LYS A 115 -8.77 17.08 4.07
N ASP A 116 -9.27 17.06 2.84
CA ASP A 116 -10.67 17.39 2.55
C ASP A 116 -11.62 16.39 3.21
N VAL A 117 -11.34 15.09 3.08
CA VAL A 117 -12.14 14.03 3.71
C VAL A 117 -12.15 14.17 5.23
N TYR A 118 -11.00 14.46 5.85
CA TYR A 118 -10.89 14.60 7.30
C TYR A 118 -11.50 15.91 7.83
N THR A 119 -11.51 16.95 7.00
CA THR A 119 -12.11 18.22 7.38
C THR A 119 -13.63 18.17 7.27
N ASP A 120 -14.14 17.60 6.19
CA ASP A 120 -15.54 17.76 5.82
C ASP A 120 -16.43 16.57 6.24
N PHE A 121 -15.85 15.35 6.41
CA PHE A 121 -16.68 14.16 6.55
C PHE A 121 -16.39 13.29 7.78
N THR A 122 -15.10 13.04 8.10
CA THR A 122 -14.77 11.96 9.04
C THR A 122 -13.96 12.40 10.28
N GLY A 123 -13.47 13.64 10.33
CA GLY A 123 -12.47 14.01 11.32
C GLY A 123 -11.12 13.33 11.11
N LYS A 124 -10.12 13.78 11.86
CA LYS A 124 -8.77 13.21 11.81
C LYS A 124 -8.72 11.83 12.46
N PRO A 125 -7.81 10.95 12.00
CA PRO A 125 -7.48 9.72 12.73
C PRO A 125 -6.95 10.00 14.14
N VAL A 126 -7.11 9.03 15.05
CA VAL A 126 -6.55 9.10 16.40
C VAL A 126 -5.02 9.08 16.36
N LYS A 127 -4.47 8.27 15.43
CA LYS A 127 -3.03 8.17 15.21
C LYS A 127 -2.75 8.04 13.72
N GLU A 128 -1.65 8.62 13.29
CA GLU A 128 -1.21 8.62 11.90
C GLU A 128 0.29 8.32 11.82
N PHE A 129 0.68 7.53 10.83
CA PHE A 129 2.07 7.23 10.52
C PHE A 129 2.29 7.35 9.02
N CYS A 130 3.41 7.91 8.61
CA CYS A 130 3.75 7.95 7.20
C CYS A 130 5.22 7.63 6.92
N VAL A 131 5.46 7.01 5.77
CA VAL A 131 6.77 6.78 5.20
C VAL A 131 6.77 7.31 3.77
N GLY A 132 7.89 7.85 3.34
CA GLY A 132 8.07 8.42 2.01
C GLY A 132 8.10 9.95 2.01
N LYS A 133 8.98 10.49 1.19
CA LYS A 133 9.11 11.94 0.99
C LYS A 133 7.83 12.51 0.37
N GLY A 134 7.39 13.65 0.86
CA GLY A 134 6.15 14.30 0.41
C GLY A 134 4.91 13.93 1.22
N MET A 135 5.01 12.96 2.14
CA MET A 135 3.93 12.54 3.03
C MET A 135 3.88 13.33 4.35
N GLU A 136 4.87 14.17 4.61
CA GLU A 136 5.01 14.98 5.84
C GLU A 136 3.84 15.95 6.07
N VAL A 137 3.04 16.16 5.05
CA VAL A 137 1.82 16.97 5.08
C VAL A 137 0.72 16.34 5.94
N LEU A 138 0.70 15.01 6.05
CA LEU A 138 -0.30 14.26 6.82
C LEU A 138 0.21 13.94 8.23
N ALA A 139 1.39 13.36 8.35
CA ALA A 139 1.97 12.95 9.62
C ALA A 139 3.49 13.11 9.62
N GLN A 140 4.11 13.04 10.79
CA GLN A 140 5.58 13.00 10.86
C GLN A 140 6.12 11.78 10.11
N ARG A 141 7.04 12.01 9.17
CA ARG A 141 7.69 10.96 8.42
C ARG A 141 8.59 10.13 9.33
N THR A 142 8.50 8.81 9.18
CA THR A 142 9.31 7.84 9.90
C THR A 142 9.90 6.81 8.92
N SER A 143 10.70 5.89 9.41
CA SER A 143 11.12 4.71 8.66
C SER A 143 10.04 3.61 8.71
N CYS A 144 10.10 2.67 7.77
CA CYS A 144 9.18 1.53 7.78
C CYS A 144 9.32 0.70 9.06
N GLU A 145 10.55 0.49 9.54
CA GLU A 145 10.83 -0.26 10.77
C GLU A 145 10.24 0.43 12.01
N GLU A 146 10.42 1.75 12.12
CA GLU A 146 9.85 2.54 13.23
C GLU A 146 8.33 2.61 13.17
N LEU A 147 7.75 2.65 11.95
CA LEU A 147 6.30 2.60 11.77
C LEU A 147 5.74 1.30 12.33
N ILE A 148 6.32 0.15 11.96
CA ILE A 148 5.86 -1.18 12.44
C ILE A 148 5.96 -1.28 13.96
N LYS A 149 7.08 -0.90 14.57
CA LYS A 149 7.28 -0.89 16.03
C LYS A 149 6.28 0.03 16.74
N SER A 150 6.04 1.22 16.18
CA SER A 150 5.12 2.19 16.75
C SER A 150 3.67 1.73 16.62
N LEU A 151 3.32 1.07 15.54
CA LEU A 151 2.00 0.47 15.33
C LEU A 151 1.75 -0.63 16.36
N GLU A 152 2.69 -1.57 16.51
CA GLU A 152 2.62 -2.65 17.50
C GLU A 152 2.41 -2.10 18.92
N SER A 153 3.28 -1.18 19.35
CA SER A 153 3.21 -0.61 20.69
C SER A 153 1.91 0.16 20.95
N THR A 154 1.42 0.89 19.94
CA THR A 154 0.17 1.65 20.06
C THR A 154 -1.03 0.72 20.23
N ILE A 155 -1.12 -0.34 19.42
CA ILE A 155 -2.22 -1.31 19.51
C ILE A 155 -2.11 -2.15 20.79
N ALA A 156 -0.90 -2.55 21.20
CA ALA A 156 -0.69 -3.28 22.45
C ALA A 156 -1.12 -2.45 23.69
N ALA A 157 -0.79 -1.16 23.70
CA ALA A 157 -1.24 -0.25 24.77
C ALA A 157 -2.78 -0.16 24.82
N TYR A 158 -3.42 0.05 23.67
CA TYR A 158 -4.88 0.07 23.55
C TYR A 158 -5.53 -1.22 24.06
N CYS A 159 -4.97 -2.38 23.71
CA CYS A 159 -5.49 -3.65 24.17
C CYS A 159 -5.33 -3.87 25.69
N SER A 160 -4.36 -3.21 26.33
CA SER A 160 -4.06 -3.35 27.75
C SER A 160 -4.92 -2.43 28.64
N GLU A 161 -5.36 -1.27 28.13
CA GLU A 161 -6.11 -0.28 28.91
C GLU A 161 -7.55 -0.70 29.20
N GLU A 162 -8.10 -1.65 28.45
CA GLU A 162 -9.47 -2.15 28.57
C GLU A 162 -9.56 -3.54 29.21
N ALA A 163 -8.47 -4.08 29.72
CA ALA A 163 -8.45 -5.37 30.43
C ALA A 163 -8.54 -5.14 31.96
#